data_9f4421520e75066b73acb501b44e5faf
#
_entry.id   9f4421520e75066b73acb501b44e5faf
#
_cell.length_a   1.000
_cell.length_b   1.000
_cell.length_c   1.000
_cell.angle_alpha   90.00
_cell.angle_beta   90.00
_cell.angle_gamma   90.00
#
_symmetry.space_group_name_H-M   'P 1'
#
loop_
_entity.id
_entity.type
_entity.pdbx_description
1 polymer ?
#
loop_
_entity_poly.entity_id
_entity_poly.type
_entity_poly.pdbx_seq_one_letter_code
_entity_poly.pdbx_strand_id
1 'polypeptide(L)'
;MNILILPSWYPTADDPVRGSFFAEQAAALARFGHKVTVMAVYNDSESGVQTEKRTGGNLTEYLIHVKPLRFHLTFFRILREMRRLLRSGERPDVIHVHSFNMAKYARVLRALSGAPYVITEHVTWFERNVLSPRAQREAARAFSHADGVIAVSPGLRDTIRPLCGGKEIAVIPNLVNEDFFARTRQAIPEKPFRFLSVGALMPKKGMDVLLEAFQSLVSSGADVHLTICGGGAEEETLKAQAGGALAAGRVEFTGNISRQEVGRRLSESHAFVLASRVETFGVVFVEAMACGLPIIMTKTNAWELLAVPETGLSVPVDDTAALANAMQRLMEHYADYDAETIRHYCRENFSETAICRRLTEFYEEVLTK
;
A
#
# COMPACT_ATOMS: atom_id res chain seq x y z
N MET A 1 10.89 19.59 10.27
CA MET A 1 9.87 20.32 9.48
C MET A 1 8.49 20.10 10.09
N ASN A 2 7.57 21.03 9.86
CA ASN A 2 6.14 20.89 10.16
C ASN A 2 5.42 20.39 8.91
N ILE A 3 4.95 19.17 8.92
CA ILE A 3 4.32 18.51 7.77
C ILE A 3 2.82 18.40 8.00
N LEU A 4 2.01 18.94 7.07
CA LEU A 4 0.56 18.75 7.06
C LEU A 4 0.21 17.64 6.06
N ILE A 5 -0.36 16.54 6.54
CA ILE A 5 -0.79 15.41 5.71
C ILE A 5 -2.30 15.47 5.46
N LEU A 6 -2.69 15.33 4.19
CA LEU A 6 -4.08 15.24 3.75
C LEU A 6 -4.32 13.89 3.08
N PRO A 7 -4.70 12.85 3.83
CA PRO A 7 -4.94 11.52 3.27
C PRO A 7 -6.32 11.42 2.64
N SER A 8 -6.44 10.61 1.56
CA SER A 8 -7.72 10.29 0.92
C SER A 8 -8.54 9.27 1.70
N TRP A 9 -7.86 8.42 2.44
CA TRP A 9 -8.41 7.43 3.36
C TRP A 9 -7.58 7.45 4.63
N TYR A 10 -8.21 7.11 5.74
CA TYR A 10 -7.50 7.01 7.02
C TYR A 10 -8.22 5.99 7.90
N PRO A 11 -7.51 5.24 8.75
CA PRO A 11 -8.12 4.19 9.58
C PRO A 11 -9.22 4.73 10.50
N THR A 12 -10.26 3.92 10.69
CA THR A 12 -11.30 4.14 11.70
C THR A 12 -11.32 2.97 12.68
N ALA A 13 -12.09 3.09 13.76
CA ALA A 13 -12.28 1.98 14.69
C ALA A 13 -12.96 0.77 14.02
N ASP A 14 -13.89 1.04 13.08
CA ASP A 14 -14.62 -0.01 12.35
C ASP A 14 -13.86 -0.57 11.16
N ASP A 15 -12.93 0.19 10.59
CA ASP A 15 -12.07 -0.24 9.47
C ASP A 15 -10.61 0.17 9.72
N PRO A 16 -9.88 -0.56 10.56
CA PRO A 16 -8.50 -0.22 10.93
C PRO A 16 -7.49 -0.50 9.80
N VAL A 17 -7.88 -1.23 8.76
CA VAL A 17 -7.01 -1.59 7.63
C VAL A 17 -7.02 -0.54 6.54
N ARG A 18 -8.17 0.11 6.33
CA ARG A 18 -8.33 1.10 5.26
C ARG A 18 -7.44 2.32 5.48
N GLY A 19 -6.46 2.51 4.62
CA GLY A 19 -5.53 3.64 4.71
C GLY A 19 -4.51 3.53 5.85
N SER A 20 -4.31 2.33 6.43
CA SER A 20 -3.33 2.09 7.49
C SER A 20 -1.92 2.54 7.10
N PHE A 21 -1.52 2.34 5.85
CA PHE A 21 -0.21 2.77 5.35
C PHE A 21 -0.02 4.31 5.36
N PHE A 22 -1.09 5.12 5.27
CA PHE A 22 -1.00 6.57 5.47
C PHE A 22 -0.75 6.93 6.94
N ALA A 23 -1.44 6.24 7.86
CA ALA A 23 -1.24 6.44 9.29
C ALA A 23 0.18 6.00 9.71
N GLU A 24 0.65 4.89 9.17
CA GLU A 24 2.01 4.40 9.40
C GLU A 24 3.07 5.37 8.88
N GLN A 25 2.89 5.91 7.68
CA GLN A 25 3.80 6.92 7.14
C GLN A 25 3.80 8.20 7.97
N ALA A 26 2.63 8.67 8.43
CA ALA A 26 2.53 9.83 9.32
C ALA A 26 3.25 9.59 10.64
N ALA A 27 3.04 8.42 11.25
CA ALA A 27 3.71 8.03 12.49
C ALA A 27 5.23 7.87 12.31
N ALA A 28 5.66 7.27 11.19
CA ALA A 28 7.08 7.12 10.86
C ALA A 28 7.78 8.48 10.71
N LEU A 29 7.19 9.41 9.96
CA LEU A 29 7.72 10.78 9.82
C LEU A 29 7.81 11.50 11.17
N ALA A 30 6.82 11.30 12.06
CA ALA A 30 6.86 11.87 13.40
C ALA A 30 7.99 11.25 14.27
N ARG A 31 8.21 9.93 14.17
CA ARG A 31 9.35 9.25 14.81
C ARG A 31 10.70 9.68 14.22
N PHE A 32 10.73 10.00 12.94
CA PHE A 32 11.92 10.50 12.24
C PHE A 32 12.29 11.94 12.63
N GLY A 33 11.48 12.60 13.46
CA GLY A 33 11.77 13.92 14.05
C GLY A 33 11.02 15.09 13.43
N HIS A 34 10.07 14.85 12.53
CA HIS A 34 9.21 15.90 12.01
C HIS A 34 7.99 16.13 12.93
N LYS A 35 7.47 17.35 12.98
CA LYS A 35 6.13 17.61 13.53
C LYS A 35 5.10 17.32 12.45
N VAL A 36 4.23 16.36 12.69
CA VAL A 36 3.26 15.87 11.70
C VAL A 36 1.85 16.19 12.16
N THR A 37 1.09 16.86 11.30
CA THR A 37 -0.34 17.09 11.49
C THR A 37 -1.11 16.38 10.39
N VAL A 38 -2.02 15.49 10.75
CA VAL A 38 -2.93 14.80 9.81
C VAL A 38 -4.30 15.46 9.88
N MET A 39 -4.91 15.76 8.74
CA MET A 39 -6.31 16.15 8.63
C MET A 39 -7.05 15.15 7.74
N ALA A 40 -7.65 14.12 8.37
CA ALA A 40 -8.43 13.09 7.69
C ALA A 40 -9.91 13.46 7.67
N VAL A 41 -10.60 13.19 6.57
CA VAL A 41 -12.01 13.57 6.37
C VAL A 41 -12.87 12.33 6.16
N TYR A 42 -13.96 12.26 6.93
CA TYR A 42 -14.99 11.22 6.84
C TYR A 42 -16.36 11.85 6.54
N ASN A 43 -17.14 11.18 5.69
CA ASN A 43 -18.49 11.61 5.31
C ASN A 43 -19.55 10.73 6.01
N ASP A 44 -19.48 10.67 7.32
CA ASP A 44 -20.20 9.72 8.18
C ASP A 44 -20.91 10.38 9.38
N SER A 45 -20.81 11.70 9.55
CA SER A 45 -21.50 12.40 10.63
C SER A 45 -23.01 12.51 10.37
N GLU A 46 -23.81 12.28 11.39
CA GLU A 46 -25.27 12.50 11.34
C GLU A 46 -25.64 13.99 11.43
N SER A 47 -24.78 14.80 12.04
CA SER A 47 -25.02 16.22 12.26
C SER A 47 -23.76 17.07 12.07
N GLY A 48 -23.87 18.13 11.25
CA GLY A 48 -22.85 19.19 11.16
C GLY A 48 -21.45 18.74 10.79
N VAL A 49 -20.48 19.25 11.53
CA VAL A 49 -19.05 18.89 11.48
C VAL A 49 -18.60 18.58 12.90
N GLN A 50 -18.00 17.44 13.09
CA GLN A 50 -17.39 17.02 14.34
C GLN A 50 -15.91 16.74 14.10
N THR A 51 -15.05 17.13 15.03
CA THR A 51 -13.61 16.92 14.90
C THR A 51 -13.07 16.27 16.15
N GLU A 52 -12.55 15.09 16.01
CA GLU A 52 -11.77 14.40 17.04
C GLU A 52 -10.30 14.79 16.89
N LYS A 53 -9.62 15.05 18.00
CA LYS A 53 -8.18 15.30 18.03
C LYS A 53 -7.49 14.20 18.81
N ARG A 54 -6.47 13.59 18.18
CA ARG A 54 -5.55 12.65 18.82
C ARG A 54 -4.14 13.25 18.78
N THR A 55 -3.35 13.03 19.83
CA THR A 55 -1.98 13.55 19.90
C THR A 55 -1.08 12.50 20.53
N GLY A 56 0.09 12.27 19.94
CA GLY A 56 1.10 11.35 20.45
C GLY A 56 2.49 11.78 19.99
N GLY A 57 3.34 12.25 20.90
CA GLY A 57 4.66 12.78 20.53
C GLY A 57 4.58 13.91 19.53
N ASN A 58 5.26 13.76 18.39
CA ASN A 58 5.26 14.74 17.30
C ASN A 58 4.10 14.60 16.30
N LEU A 59 3.14 13.68 16.55
CA LEU A 59 1.98 13.44 15.69
C LEU A 59 0.72 14.05 16.30
N THR A 60 0.01 14.85 15.51
CA THR A 60 -1.33 15.35 15.81
C THR A 60 -2.28 14.97 14.69
N GLU A 61 -3.36 14.28 15.02
CA GLU A 61 -4.36 13.84 14.07
C GLU A 61 -5.70 14.55 14.34
N TYR A 62 -6.29 15.10 13.30
CA TYR A 62 -7.63 15.67 13.30
C TYR A 62 -8.51 14.79 12.40
N LEU A 63 -9.43 14.07 13.02
CA LEU A 63 -10.43 13.24 12.33
C LEU A 63 -11.69 14.09 12.17
N ILE A 64 -11.95 14.52 10.94
CA ILE A 64 -13.00 15.48 10.60
C ILE A 64 -14.20 14.72 10.04
N HIS A 65 -15.21 14.50 10.85
CA HIS A 65 -16.48 13.85 10.49
C HIS A 65 -17.48 14.90 10.01
N VAL A 66 -17.98 14.75 8.79
CA VAL A 66 -18.87 15.73 8.15
C VAL A 66 -20.14 15.06 7.70
N LYS A 67 -21.30 15.69 8.04
CA LYS A 67 -22.57 15.28 7.42
C LYS A 67 -22.53 15.59 5.92
N PRO A 68 -22.67 14.57 5.05
CA PRO A 68 -22.68 14.79 3.62
C PRO A 68 -23.89 15.61 3.19
N LEU A 69 -23.66 16.61 2.36
CA LEU A 69 -24.65 17.48 1.75
C LEU A 69 -24.44 17.49 0.24
N ARG A 70 -25.05 18.48 -0.46
CA ARG A 70 -24.65 18.77 -1.84
C ARG A 70 -23.14 19.05 -1.88
N PHE A 71 -22.46 18.53 -2.92
CA PHE A 71 -21.00 18.51 -3.03
C PHE A 71 -20.29 19.82 -2.62
N HIS A 72 -20.77 20.96 -3.13
CA HIS A 72 -20.17 22.28 -2.83
C HIS A 72 -20.33 22.67 -1.35
N LEU A 73 -21.45 22.36 -0.72
CA LEU A 73 -21.69 22.67 0.69
C LEU A 73 -20.81 21.81 1.60
N THR A 74 -20.66 20.53 1.31
CA THR A 74 -19.75 19.64 2.01
C THR A 74 -18.29 20.13 1.87
N PHE A 75 -17.88 20.49 0.66
CA PHE A 75 -16.54 21.06 0.40
C PHE A 75 -16.27 22.30 1.25
N PHE A 76 -17.18 23.27 1.29
CA PHE A 76 -17.01 24.50 2.09
C PHE A 76 -17.00 24.24 3.58
N ARG A 77 -17.78 23.27 4.08
CA ARG A 77 -17.75 22.89 5.50
C ARG A 77 -16.40 22.30 5.89
N ILE A 78 -15.90 21.34 5.12
CA ILE A 78 -14.59 20.74 5.34
C ILE A 78 -13.51 21.81 5.29
N LEU A 79 -13.51 22.65 4.27
CA LEU A 79 -12.53 23.70 4.10
C LEU A 79 -12.54 24.71 5.27
N ARG A 80 -13.74 25.10 5.74
CA ARG A 80 -13.86 26.00 6.91
C ARG A 80 -13.21 25.38 8.13
N GLU A 81 -13.44 24.08 8.36
CA GLU A 81 -12.87 23.37 9.50
C GLU A 81 -11.35 23.26 9.38
N MET A 82 -10.84 22.83 8.22
CA MET A 82 -9.40 22.78 7.98
C MET A 82 -8.73 24.13 8.16
N ARG A 83 -9.36 25.24 7.70
CA ARG A 83 -8.85 26.61 7.94
C ARG A 83 -8.81 26.96 9.41
N ARG A 84 -9.84 26.59 10.18
CA ARG A 84 -9.89 26.79 11.62
C ARG A 84 -8.73 26.07 12.30
N LEU A 85 -8.52 24.79 11.97
CA LEU A 85 -7.45 23.96 12.52
C LEU A 85 -6.07 24.49 12.11
N LEU A 86 -5.90 24.90 10.87
CA LEU A 86 -4.65 25.48 10.39
C LEU A 86 -4.27 26.76 11.15
N ARG A 87 -5.25 27.61 11.51
CA ARG A 87 -5.02 28.86 12.27
C ARG A 87 -4.72 28.61 13.75
N SER A 88 -5.19 27.52 14.30
CA SER A 88 -4.97 27.15 15.72
C SER A 88 -3.71 26.32 15.93
N GLY A 89 -3.08 25.83 14.85
CA GLY A 89 -1.86 25.04 14.87
C GLY A 89 -0.62 25.80 14.41
N GLU A 90 0.48 25.09 14.34
CA GLU A 90 1.72 25.61 13.74
C GLU A 90 1.57 25.68 12.21
N ARG A 91 2.20 26.67 11.60
CA ARG A 91 2.23 26.81 10.15
C ARG A 91 3.01 25.63 9.55
N PRO A 92 2.46 24.91 8.57
CA PRO A 92 3.21 23.86 7.91
C PRO A 92 4.31 24.43 7.02
N ASP A 93 5.43 23.72 6.94
CA ASP A 93 6.48 23.96 5.96
C ASP A 93 6.09 23.37 4.60
N VAL A 94 5.43 22.20 4.63
CA VAL A 94 4.95 21.48 3.44
C VAL A 94 3.59 20.83 3.70
N ILE A 95 2.75 20.80 2.66
CA ILE A 95 1.47 20.08 2.66
C ILE A 95 1.63 18.82 1.81
N HIS A 96 1.55 17.64 2.42
CA HIS A 96 1.63 16.36 1.72
C HIS A 96 0.24 15.77 1.50
N VAL A 97 -0.13 15.62 0.26
CA VAL A 97 -1.42 15.09 -0.18
C VAL A 97 -1.27 13.65 -0.62
N HIS A 98 -2.09 12.75 -0.10
CA HIS A 98 -2.17 11.40 -0.62
C HIS A 98 -3.37 11.25 -1.54
N SER A 99 -3.06 11.03 -2.81
CA SER A 99 -3.93 10.96 -3.98
C SER A 99 -4.56 12.30 -4.41
N PHE A 100 -4.72 12.47 -5.70
CA PHE A 100 -5.10 13.72 -6.36
C PHE A 100 -6.42 14.33 -5.88
N ASN A 101 -7.36 13.52 -5.39
CA ASN A 101 -8.69 13.95 -4.99
C ASN A 101 -8.69 14.91 -3.78
N MET A 102 -7.63 14.90 -2.95
CA MET A 102 -7.46 15.83 -1.83
C MET A 102 -6.76 17.14 -2.23
N ALA A 103 -6.17 17.22 -3.42
CA ALA A 103 -5.45 18.41 -3.89
C ALA A 103 -6.31 19.68 -3.94
N LYS A 104 -7.63 19.54 -4.13
CA LYS A 104 -8.57 20.68 -4.08
C LYS A 104 -8.54 21.44 -2.74
N TYR A 105 -8.33 20.72 -1.62
CA TYR A 105 -8.17 21.32 -0.29
C TYR A 105 -6.76 21.89 -0.13
N ALA A 106 -5.74 21.15 -0.55
CA ALA A 106 -4.33 21.58 -0.45
C ALA A 106 -4.08 22.91 -1.18
N ARG A 107 -4.67 23.11 -2.35
CA ARG A 107 -4.56 24.40 -3.08
C ARG A 107 -5.06 25.60 -2.28
N VAL A 108 -6.15 25.45 -1.54
CA VAL A 108 -6.67 26.53 -0.69
C VAL A 108 -5.81 26.70 0.56
N LEU A 109 -5.37 25.60 1.19
CA LEU A 109 -4.51 25.65 2.36
C LEU A 109 -3.14 26.22 2.01
N ARG A 110 -2.58 25.92 0.82
CA ARG A 110 -1.40 26.57 0.27
C ARG A 110 -1.55 28.11 0.20
N ALA A 111 -2.66 28.57 -0.38
CA ALA A 111 -2.92 30.01 -0.48
C ALA A 111 -3.03 30.70 0.90
N LEU A 112 -3.43 29.96 1.94
CA LEU A 112 -3.58 30.47 3.30
C LEU A 112 -2.29 30.40 4.12
N SER A 113 -1.50 29.35 3.93
CA SER A 113 -0.26 29.11 4.69
C SER A 113 1.00 29.59 3.95
N GLY A 114 0.95 29.69 2.63
CA GLY A 114 2.12 29.89 1.77
C GLY A 114 3.01 28.65 1.63
N ALA A 115 2.66 27.52 2.28
CA ALA A 115 3.42 26.30 2.18
C ALA A 115 3.21 25.62 0.82
N PRO A 116 4.25 25.10 0.15
CA PRO A 116 4.10 24.29 -1.05
C PRO A 116 3.32 23.00 -0.75
N TYR A 117 2.71 22.41 -1.78
CA TYR A 117 2.11 21.10 -1.61
C TYR A 117 2.64 20.07 -2.61
N VAL A 118 2.84 18.88 -2.11
CA VAL A 118 3.27 17.71 -2.88
C VAL A 118 2.16 16.65 -2.90
N ILE A 119 2.12 15.82 -3.93
CA ILE A 119 1.14 14.73 -4.06
C ILE A 119 1.89 13.41 -4.19
N THR A 120 1.59 12.44 -3.32
CA THR A 120 1.91 11.03 -3.58
C THR A 120 0.66 10.33 -4.11
N GLU A 121 0.80 9.69 -5.28
CA GLU A 121 -0.30 8.92 -5.88
C GLU A 121 -0.20 7.45 -5.53
N HIS A 122 -1.37 6.83 -5.21
CA HIS A 122 -1.48 5.45 -4.74
C HIS A 122 -2.56 4.62 -5.44
N VAL A 123 -3.49 5.27 -6.16
CA VAL A 123 -4.71 4.61 -6.60
C VAL A 123 -4.52 3.76 -7.86
N THR A 124 -5.16 2.59 -7.87
CA THR A 124 -5.21 1.68 -9.03
C THR A 124 -6.19 2.12 -10.12
N TRP A 125 -6.84 3.28 -9.97
CA TRP A 125 -7.86 3.75 -10.92
C TRP A 125 -7.27 4.12 -12.27
N PHE A 126 -6.03 4.57 -12.29
CA PHE A 126 -5.32 4.94 -13.52
C PHE A 126 -5.03 3.69 -14.37
N GLU A 127 -4.48 2.64 -13.79
CA GLU A 127 -4.17 1.39 -14.49
C GLU A 127 -5.42 0.65 -14.95
N ARG A 128 -6.48 0.69 -14.14
CA ARG A 128 -7.76 0.07 -14.48
C ARG A 128 -8.55 0.83 -15.52
N ASN A 129 -8.09 2.02 -15.91
CA ASN A 129 -8.75 2.95 -16.83
C ASN A 129 -10.23 3.22 -16.45
N VAL A 130 -10.50 3.30 -15.14
CA VAL A 130 -11.87 3.51 -14.61
C VAL A 130 -12.16 4.96 -14.28
N LEU A 131 -11.21 5.87 -14.51
CA LEU A 131 -11.39 7.29 -14.30
C LEU A 131 -12.26 7.90 -15.40
N SER A 132 -13.34 8.56 -14.99
CA SER A 132 -14.13 9.35 -15.93
C SER A 132 -13.29 10.49 -16.53
N PRO A 133 -13.65 11.02 -17.72
CA PRO A 133 -12.95 12.16 -18.33
C PRO A 133 -12.88 13.39 -17.40
N ARG A 134 -13.87 13.56 -16.52
CA ARG A 134 -13.86 14.61 -15.51
C ARG A 134 -12.79 14.35 -14.46
N ALA A 135 -12.72 13.13 -13.90
CA ALA A 135 -11.73 12.75 -12.90
C ALA A 135 -10.30 12.81 -13.46
N GLN A 136 -10.09 12.44 -14.73
CA GLN A 136 -8.80 12.60 -15.41
C GLN A 136 -8.38 14.08 -15.49
N ARG A 137 -9.30 14.98 -15.86
CA ARG A 137 -9.03 16.43 -15.86
C ARG A 137 -8.75 16.98 -14.45
N GLU A 138 -9.44 16.46 -13.43
CA GLU A 138 -9.19 16.84 -12.04
C GLU A 138 -7.80 16.35 -11.59
N ALA A 139 -7.39 15.13 -11.93
CA ALA A 139 -6.06 14.60 -11.66
C ALA A 139 -4.96 15.42 -12.36
N ALA A 140 -5.13 15.69 -13.67
CA ALA A 140 -4.18 16.51 -14.42
C ALA A 140 -4.02 17.91 -13.83
N ARG A 141 -5.11 18.54 -13.38
CA ARG A 141 -5.06 19.83 -12.68
C ARG A 141 -4.38 19.72 -11.32
N ALA A 142 -4.61 18.64 -10.58
CA ALA A 142 -3.98 18.40 -9.30
C ALA A 142 -2.45 18.31 -9.45
N PHE A 143 -1.99 17.44 -10.35
CA PHE A 143 -0.57 17.23 -10.61
C PHE A 143 0.12 18.46 -11.19
N SER A 144 -0.52 19.16 -12.16
CA SER A 144 0.07 20.35 -12.77
C SER A 144 0.26 21.52 -11.79
N HIS A 145 -0.54 21.62 -10.73
CA HIS A 145 -0.44 22.69 -9.72
C HIS A 145 0.36 22.29 -8.49
N ALA A 146 0.66 21.01 -8.29
CA ALA A 146 1.51 20.56 -7.19
C ALA A 146 2.95 21.07 -7.38
N ASP A 147 3.65 21.33 -6.30
CA ASP A 147 5.06 21.74 -6.33
C ASP A 147 5.98 20.53 -6.53
N GLY A 148 5.49 19.32 -6.18
CA GLY A 148 6.12 18.04 -6.43
C GLY A 148 5.11 16.91 -6.57
N VAL A 149 5.46 15.88 -7.37
CA VAL A 149 4.64 14.67 -7.58
C VAL A 149 5.48 13.45 -7.30
N ILE A 150 4.92 12.54 -6.53
CA ILE A 150 5.51 11.25 -6.15
C ILE A 150 4.59 10.12 -6.65
N ALA A 151 5.16 9.09 -7.22
CA ALA A 151 4.51 7.83 -7.49
C ALA A 151 5.12 6.73 -6.60
N VAL A 152 4.30 5.79 -6.13
CA VAL A 152 4.78 4.71 -5.25
C VAL A 152 5.52 3.59 -5.99
N SER A 153 5.55 3.64 -7.32
CA SER A 153 6.26 2.66 -8.15
C SER A 153 6.61 3.22 -9.53
N PRO A 154 7.60 2.64 -10.24
CA PRO A 154 7.94 3.03 -11.61
C PRO A 154 6.75 2.91 -12.58
N GLY A 155 5.99 1.81 -12.54
CA GLY A 155 4.84 1.62 -13.41
C GLY A 155 3.73 2.66 -13.16
N LEU A 156 3.46 3.01 -11.90
CA LEU A 156 2.50 4.09 -11.60
C LEU A 156 3.01 5.46 -12.08
N ARG A 157 4.31 5.75 -11.90
CA ARG A 157 4.93 6.96 -12.45
C ARG A 157 4.66 7.07 -13.96
N ASP A 158 4.92 6.00 -14.70
CA ASP A 158 4.76 5.99 -16.15
C ASP A 158 3.28 6.12 -16.57
N THR A 159 2.38 5.52 -15.80
CA THR A 159 0.93 5.64 -15.98
C THR A 159 0.41 7.07 -15.79
N ILE A 160 0.89 7.80 -14.76
CA ILE A 160 0.41 9.17 -14.48
C ILE A 160 1.20 10.25 -15.21
N ARG A 161 2.36 9.93 -15.79
CA ARG A 161 3.24 10.89 -16.49
C ARG A 161 2.52 11.77 -17.53
N PRO A 162 1.60 11.24 -18.37
CA PRO A 162 0.86 12.06 -19.31
C PRO A 162 -0.01 13.16 -18.68
N LEU A 163 -0.37 12.98 -17.40
CA LEU A 163 -1.22 13.92 -16.67
C LEU A 163 -0.42 14.99 -15.90
N CYS A 164 0.90 14.85 -15.81
CA CYS A 164 1.74 15.73 -14.99
C CYS A 164 2.30 16.95 -15.72
N GLY A 165 1.96 17.15 -17.01
CA GLY A 165 2.33 18.35 -17.75
C GLY A 165 3.84 18.56 -17.91
N GLY A 166 4.62 17.47 -18.04
CA GLY A 166 6.07 17.51 -18.21
C GLY A 166 6.87 17.62 -16.90
N LYS A 167 6.22 17.63 -15.75
CA LYS A 167 6.92 17.60 -14.44
C LYS A 167 7.65 16.29 -14.23
N GLU A 168 8.79 16.36 -13.57
CA GLU A 168 9.46 15.21 -13.02
C GLU A 168 8.62 14.59 -11.91
N ILE A 169 8.57 13.25 -11.90
CA ILE A 169 7.83 12.46 -10.92
C ILE A 169 8.83 11.59 -10.16
N ALA A 170 8.98 11.87 -8.89
CA ALA A 170 9.82 11.05 -8.02
C ALA A 170 9.16 9.68 -7.78
N VAL A 171 9.99 8.65 -7.64
CA VAL A 171 9.50 7.31 -7.22
C VAL A 171 9.93 7.10 -5.78
N ILE A 172 8.97 7.20 -4.86
CA ILE A 172 9.17 6.91 -3.44
C ILE A 172 8.14 5.88 -3.01
N PRO A 173 8.56 4.63 -2.74
CA PRO A 173 7.69 3.53 -2.35
C PRO A 173 6.94 3.75 -1.04
N ASN A 174 5.93 2.91 -0.79
CA ASN A 174 5.36 2.80 0.55
C ASN A 174 6.38 2.14 1.49
N LEU A 175 6.35 2.54 2.75
CA LEU A 175 7.16 1.91 3.79
C LEU A 175 6.55 0.58 4.27
N VAL A 176 7.40 -0.26 4.86
CA VAL A 176 6.99 -1.41 5.65
C VAL A 176 7.13 -1.08 7.14
N ASN A 177 6.16 -1.53 7.93
CA ASN A 177 6.18 -1.35 9.38
C ASN A 177 7.33 -2.16 10.01
N GLU A 178 8.07 -1.53 10.93
CA GLU A 178 9.24 -2.13 11.61
C GLU A 178 8.90 -3.43 12.37
N ASP A 179 7.64 -3.63 12.79
CA ASP A 179 7.20 -4.85 13.46
C ASP A 179 7.40 -6.12 12.62
N PHE A 180 7.40 -6.00 11.29
CA PHE A 180 7.68 -7.14 10.40
C PHE A 180 9.16 -7.52 10.41
N PHE A 181 10.09 -6.55 10.58
CA PHE A 181 11.51 -6.84 10.75
C PHE A 181 11.84 -7.51 12.08
N ALA A 182 11.00 -7.33 13.10
CA ALA A 182 11.15 -8.04 14.36
C ALA A 182 10.80 -9.54 14.25
N ARG A 183 10.13 -9.95 13.16
CA ARG A 183 9.73 -11.33 12.89
C ARG A 183 10.70 -11.95 11.91
N THR A 184 11.44 -12.95 12.38
CA THR A 184 12.32 -13.73 11.50
C THR A 184 11.63 -14.99 11.06
N ARG A 185 11.96 -15.44 9.84
CA ARG A 185 11.54 -16.75 9.34
C ARG A 185 11.98 -17.81 10.34
N GLN A 186 11.02 -18.61 10.81
CA GLN A 186 11.29 -19.71 11.73
C GLN A 186 11.94 -20.89 10.99
N ALA A 187 12.67 -21.72 11.71
CA ALA A 187 13.06 -23.02 11.20
C ALA A 187 11.81 -23.92 11.15
N ILE A 188 11.27 -24.10 9.94
CA ILE A 188 10.10 -24.92 9.69
C ILE A 188 10.52 -26.17 8.90
N PRO A 189 9.77 -27.31 9.04
CA PRO A 189 10.03 -28.50 8.23
C PRO A 189 10.03 -28.17 6.73
N GLU A 190 10.97 -28.75 5.98
CA GLU A 190 11.05 -28.53 4.51
C GLU A 190 9.77 -28.96 3.78
N LYS A 191 9.02 -29.89 4.35
CA LYS A 191 7.78 -30.42 3.77
C LYS A 191 6.64 -30.41 4.81
N PRO A 192 5.40 -30.12 4.36
CA PRO A 192 5.08 -29.59 3.03
C PRO A 192 5.71 -28.21 2.80
N PHE A 193 6.08 -27.89 1.55
CA PHE A 193 6.53 -26.54 1.23
C PHE A 193 5.33 -25.57 1.32
N ARG A 194 5.46 -24.50 2.11
CA ARG A 194 4.35 -23.64 2.52
C ARG A 194 4.38 -22.32 1.77
N PHE A 195 3.40 -22.12 0.91
CA PHE A 195 3.12 -20.83 0.30
C PHE A 195 2.10 -20.04 1.12
N LEU A 196 2.28 -18.74 1.21
CA LEU A 196 1.32 -17.81 1.80
C LEU A 196 0.90 -16.76 0.77
N SER A 197 -0.39 -16.45 0.75
CA SER A 197 -0.94 -15.32 0.01
C SER A 197 -1.82 -14.47 0.92
N VAL A 198 -1.71 -13.15 0.81
CA VAL A 198 -2.48 -12.20 1.64
C VAL A 198 -3.12 -11.14 0.75
N GLY A 199 -4.43 -10.98 0.85
CA GLY A 199 -5.13 -9.95 0.10
C GLY A 199 -6.66 -10.12 0.12
N ALA A 200 -7.38 -9.04 -0.18
CA ALA A 200 -8.83 -9.11 -0.34
C ALA A 200 -9.21 -10.07 -1.47
N LEU A 201 -10.19 -10.94 -1.25
CA LEU A 201 -10.66 -11.89 -2.24
C LEU A 201 -11.56 -11.21 -3.27
N MET A 202 -10.90 -10.57 -4.25
CA MET A 202 -11.47 -9.78 -5.32
C MET A 202 -10.79 -10.14 -6.66
N PRO A 203 -11.45 -9.98 -7.82
CA PRO A 203 -10.91 -10.37 -9.13
C PRO A 203 -9.51 -9.79 -9.43
N LYS A 204 -9.26 -8.55 -9.00
CA LYS A 204 -7.97 -7.87 -9.21
C LYS A 204 -6.78 -8.53 -8.52
N LYS A 205 -7.02 -9.40 -7.52
CA LYS A 205 -5.95 -10.07 -6.75
C LYS A 205 -5.52 -11.41 -7.34
N GLY A 206 -6.25 -11.93 -8.34
CA GLY A 206 -5.85 -13.11 -9.11
C GLY A 206 -5.72 -14.38 -8.27
N MET A 207 -6.53 -14.52 -7.20
CA MET A 207 -6.49 -15.72 -6.35
C MET A 207 -6.96 -16.96 -7.10
N ASP A 208 -7.81 -16.79 -8.12
CA ASP A 208 -8.23 -17.83 -9.06
C ASP A 208 -7.05 -18.38 -9.88
N VAL A 209 -6.19 -17.51 -10.40
CA VAL A 209 -4.95 -17.87 -11.12
C VAL A 209 -3.97 -18.58 -10.18
N LEU A 210 -3.83 -18.10 -8.94
CA LEU A 210 -2.98 -18.72 -7.93
C LEU A 210 -3.45 -20.13 -7.58
N LEU A 211 -4.75 -20.33 -7.38
CA LEU A 211 -5.31 -21.64 -7.06
C LEU A 211 -5.11 -22.63 -8.21
N GLU A 212 -5.29 -22.22 -9.47
CA GLU A 212 -5.06 -23.05 -10.63
C GLU A 212 -3.58 -23.46 -10.76
N ALA A 213 -2.65 -22.51 -10.57
CA ALA A 213 -1.23 -22.80 -10.55
C ALA A 213 -0.85 -23.76 -9.41
N PHE A 214 -1.40 -23.57 -8.22
CA PHE A 214 -1.20 -24.44 -7.07
C PHE A 214 -1.73 -25.86 -7.32
N GLN A 215 -2.90 -26.00 -7.92
CA GLN A 215 -3.48 -27.31 -8.29
C GLN A 215 -2.58 -28.07 -9.28
N SER A 216 -1.91 -27.37 -10.19
CA SER A 216 -0.94 -27.97 -11.10
C SER A 216 0.24 -28.59 -10.34
N LEU A 217 0.76 -27.91 -9.30
CA LEU A 217 1.82 -28.47 -8.44
C LEU A 217 1.33 -29.70 -7.66
N VAL A 218 0.12 -29.64 -7.11
CA VAL A 218 -0.47 -30.80 -6.42
C VAL A 218 -0.62 -31.98 -7.36
N SER A 219 -1.06 -31.73 -8.59
CA SER A 219 -1.26 -32.79 -9.61
C SER A 219 0.06 -33.41 -10.06
N SER A 220 1.16 -32.68 -10.03
CA SER A 220 2.51 -33.20 -10.31
C SER A 220 3.12 -34.00 -9.15
N GLY A 221 2.39 -34.14 -8.03
CA GLY A 221 2.83 -34.89 -6.86
C GLY A 221 3.68 -34.07 -5.87
N ALA A 222 3.74 -32.75 -6.00
CA ALA A 222 4.47 -31.89 -5.06
C ALA A 222 3.83 -31.90 -3.67
N ASP A 223 4.65 -31.99 -2.64
CA ASP A 223 4.22 -31.89 -1.25
C ASP A 223 4.20 -30.42 -0.82
N VAL A 224 3.07 -29.76 -1.07
CA VAL A 224 2.86 -28.32 -0.93
C VAL A 224 1.61 -28.00 -0.12
N HIS A 225 1.64 -26.84 0.53
CA HIS A 225 0.51 -26.25 1.25
C HIS A 225 0.37 -24.78 0.90
N LEU A 226 -0.84 -24.29 0.71
CA LEU A 226 -1.16 -22.90 0.43
C LEU A 226 -2.11 -22.35 1.49
N THR A 227 -1.69 -21.28 2.17
CA THR A 227 -2.56 -20.50 3.06
C THR A 227 -2.96 -19.21 2.36
N ILE A 228 -4.26 -18.92 2.28
CA ILE A 228 -4.83 -17.68 1.73
C ILE A 228 -5.47 -16.89 2.87
N CYS A 229 -4.91 -15.71 3.16
CA CYS A 229 -5.38 -14.82 4.20
C CYS A 229 -6.13 -13.63 3.58
N GLY A 230 -7.37 -13.45 3.99
CA GLY A 230 -8.24 -12.36 3.55
C GLY A 230 -9.66 -12.86 3.29
N GLY A 231 -10.57 -11.90 3.20
CA GLY A 231 -11.98 -12.13 2.86
C GLY A 231 -12.39 -11.27 1.67
N GLY A 232 -13.54 -11.56 1.11
CA GLY A 232 -14.06 -10.78 -0.01
C GLY A 232 -15.17 -11.49 -0.78
N ALA A 233 -15.67 -10.79 -1.81
CA ALA A 233 -16.84 -11.25 -2.57
C ALA A 233 -16.61 -12.59 -3.33
N GLU A 234 -15.33 -12.95 -3.61
CA GLU A 234 -15.01 -14.17 -4.34
C GLU A 234 -14.76 -15.39 -3.43
N GLU A 235 -14.89 -15.27 -2.11
CA GLU A 235 -14.49 -16.29 -1.15
C GLU A 235 -15.13 -17.65 -1.45
N GLU A 236 -16.43 -17.71 -1.63
CA GLU A 236 -17.15 -18.96 -1.90
C GLU A 236 -16.78 -19.55 -3.26
N THR A 237 -16.59 -18.74 -4.29
CA THR A 237 -16.15 -19.16 -5.62
C THR A 237 -14.75 -19.76 -5.56
N LEU A 238 -13.83 -19.14 -4.84
CA LEU A 238 -12.45 -19.60 -4.69
C LEU A 238 -12.37 -20.88 -3.85
N LYS A 239 -13.18 -21.01 -2.80
CA LYS A 239 -13.28 -22.26 -2.04
C LYS A 239 -13.81 -23.42 -2.91
N ALA A 240 -14.82 -23.16 -3.75
CA ALA A 240 -15.33 -24.14 -4.68
C ALA A 240 -14.26 -24.54 -5.73
N GLN A 241 -13.50 -23.58 -6.25
CA GLN A 241 -12.38 -23.85 -7.16
C GLN A 241 -11.28 -24.66 -6.48
N ALA A 242 -10.94 -24.37 -5.22
CA ALA A 242 -9.94 -25.13 -4.46
C ALA A 242 -10.35 -26.60 -4.25
N GLY A 243 -11.64 -26.88 -4.14
CA GLY A 243 -12.25 -28.21 -4.23
C GLY A 243 -11.50 -29.31 -3.47
N GLY A 244 -10.95 -30.27 -4.22
CA GLY A 244 -10.23 -31.44 -3.66
C GLY A 244 -8.96 -31.04 -2.87
N ALA A 245 -8.25 -29.98 -3.24
CA ALA A 245 -7.08 -29.51 -2.50
C ALA A 245 -7.47 -28.92 -1.13
N LEU A 246 -8.62 -28.24 -1.06
CA LEU A 246 -9.20 -27.77 0.20
C LEU A 246 -9.64 -28.93 1.07
N ALA A 247 -10.37 -29.92 0.50
CA ALA A 247 -10.83 -31.11 1.21
C ALA A 247 -9.66 -31.96 1.74
N ALA A 248 -8.54 -31.99 1.01
CA ALA A 248 -7.33 -32.71 1.41
C ALA A 248 -6.46 -31.90 2.42
N GLY A 249 -6.89 -30.72 2.87
CA GLY A 249 -6.14 -29.87 3.80
C GLY A 249 -4.86 -29.26 3.20
N ARG A 250 -4.72 -29.22 1.88
CA ARG A 250 -3.58 -28.59 1.19
C ARG A 250 -3.76 -27.13 0.93
N VAL A 251 -5.00 -26.63 1.00
CA VAL A 251 -5.35 -25.20 0.91
C VAL A 251 -6.11 -24.79 2.17
N GLU A 252 -5.71 -23.70 2.78
CA GLU A 252 -6.37 -23.09 3.93
C GLU A 252 -6.85 -21.69 3.58
N PHE A 253 -8.11 -21.36 3.87
CA PHE A 253 -8.64 -20.00 3.86
C PHE A 253 -8.86 -19.53 5.30
N THR A 254 -8.17 -18.48 5.71
CA THR A 254 -8.24 -17.98 7.11
C THR A 254 -9.33 -16.94 7.31
N GLY A 255 -9.91 -16.39 6.23
CA GLY A 255 -10.68 -15.15 6.30
C GLY A 255 -9.81 -13.95 6.66
N ASN A 256 -10.45 -12.87 7.11
CA ASN A 256 -9.74 -11.69 7.57
C ASN A 256 -9.06 -11.96 8.92
N ILE A 257 -7.76 -11.74 8.98
CA ILE A 257 -6.95 -11.90 10.20
C ILE A 257 -6.26 -10.58 10.55
N SER A 258 -5.83 -10.46 11.79
CA SER A 258 -5.08 -9.28 12.24
C SER A 258 -3.71 -9.20 11.57
N ARG A 259 -3.16 -7.98 11.47
CA ARG A 259 -1.82 -7.75 10.93
C ARG A 259 -0.74 -8.50 11.73
N GLN A 260 -0.94 -8.64 13.03
CA GLN A 260 -0.06 -9.43 13.89
C GLN A 260 -0.06 -10.90 13.49
N GLU A 261 -1.24 -11.45 13.18
CA GLU A 261 -1.40 -12.82 12.71
C GLU A 261 -0.83 -13.01 11.30
N VAL A 262 -0.98 -12.01 10.39
CA VAL A 262 -0.30 -12.02 9.08
C VAL A 262 1.21 -12.16 9.28
N GLY A 263 1.81 -11.36 10.16
CA GLY A 263 3.25 -11.45 10.44
C GLY A 263 3.68 -12.82 11.00
N ARG A 264 2.85 -13.43 11.86
CA ARG A 264 3.10 -14.80 12.34
C ARG A 264 3.06 -15.81 11.20
N ARG A 265 2.03 -15.77 10.35
CA ARG A 265 1.89 -16.66 9.19
C ARG A 265 3.03 -16.50 8.18
N LEU A 266 3.49 -15.26 7.97
CA LEU A 266 4.68 -15.00 7.16
C LEU A 266 5.91 -15.72 7.74
N SER A 267 6.18 -15.58 9.04
CA SER A 267 7.36 -16.22 9.65
C SER A 267 7.31 -17.76 9.63
N GLU A 268 6.14 -18.37 9.47
CA GLU A 268 5.91 -19.80 9.40
C GLU A 268 5.77 -20.34 7.98
N SER A 269 6.02 -19.52 6.96
CA SER A 269 5.92 -19.88 5.55
C SER A 269 7.30 -19.93 4.88
N HIS A 270 7.41 -20.64 3.75
CA HIS A 270 8.63 -20.68 2.95
C HIS A 270 8.70 -19.55 1.94
N ALA A 271 7.56 -19.23 1.30
CA ALA A 271 7.50 -18.19 0.27
C ALA A 271 6.14 -17.48 0.30
N PHE A 272 6.16 -16.22 -0.15
CA PHE A 272 4.96 -15.43 -0.37
C PHE A 272 4.63 -15.39 -1.86
N VAL A 273 3.36 -15.58 -2.22
CA VAL A 273 2.91 -15.53 -3.62
C VAL A 273 1.61 -14.75 -3.75
N LEU A 274 1.55 -13.85 -4.73
CA LEU A 274 0.33 -13.11 -5.05
C LEU A 274 0.27 -12.82 -6.56
N ALA A 275 -0.79 -13.31 -7.21
CA ALA A 275 -1.00 -13.24 -8.65
C ALA A 275 -1.84 -12.02 -9.08
N SER A 276 -1.64 -10.86 -8.47
CA SER A 276 -2.47 -9.66 -8.72
C SER A 276 -2.50 -9.29 -10.20
N ARG A 277 -3.71 -9.03 -10.72
CA ARG A 277 -3.92 -8.44 -12.06
C ARG A 277 -3.58 -6.95 -12.09
N VAL A 278 -3.82 -6.30 -10.95
CA VAL A 278 -3.54 -4.87 -10.79
C VAL A 278 -3.04 -4.59 -9.39
N GLU A 279 -1.87 -3.97 -9.32
CA GLU A 279 -1.25 -3.53 -8.06
C GLU A 279 -0.41 -2.28 -8.29
N THR A 280 -0.59 -1.25 -7.49
CA THR A 280 0.25 -0.05 -7.58
C THR A 280 1.61 -0.23 -6.93
N PHE A 281 1.63 -0.89 -5.77
CA PHE A 281 2.87 -1.23 -5.05
C PHE A 281 2.79 -2.62 -4.43
N GLY A 282 1.78 -2.87 -3.57
CA GLY A 282 1.62 -4.15 -2.88
C GLY A 282 2.46 -4.23 -1.60
N VAL A 283 2.02 -3.51 -0.55
CA VAL A 283 2.71 -3.47 0.75
C VAL A 283 2.96 -4.88 1.32
N VAL A 284 2.07 -5.83 1.06
CA VAL A 284 2.20 -7.22 1.53
C VAL A 284 3.47 -7.93 1.03
N PHE A 285 4.01 -7.54 -0.12
CA PHE A 285 5.28 -8.09 -0.61
C PHE A 285 6.46 -7.62 0.26
N VAL A 286 6.51 -6.34 0.60
CA VAL A 286 7.59 -5.82 1.47
C VAL A 286 7.41 -6.30 2.92
N GLU A 287 6.18 -6.58 3.37
CA GLU A 287 5.93 -7.25 4.65
C GLU A 287 6.52 -8.67 4.65
N ALA A 288 6.34 -9.43 3.56
CA ALA A 288 6.95 -10.75 3.40
C ALA A 288 8.48 -10.68 3.34
N MET A 289 9.04 -9.75 2.58
CA MET A 289 10.48 -9.54 2.47
C MET A 289 11.10 -9.11 3.81
N ALA A 290 10.41 -8.27 4.60
CA ALA A 290 10.85 -7.88 5.94
C ALA A 290 10.93 -9.08 6.90
N CYS A 291 10.09 -10.11 6.71
CA CYS A 291 10.18 -11.39 7.41
C CYS A 291 11.24 -12.35 6.82
N GLY A 292 11.91 -11.99 5.72
CA GLY A 292 12.93 -12.80 5.05
C GLY A 292 12.38 -13.85 4.08
N LEU A 293 11.15 -13.67 3.58
CA LEU A 293 10.56 -14.60 2.62
C LEU A 293 10.86 -14.17 1.18
N PRO A 294 11.24 -15.10 0.32
CA PRO A 294 11.23 -14.87 -1.12
C PRO A 294 9.80 -14.70 -1.63
N ILE A 295 9.63 -13.88 -2.67
CA ILE A 295 8.33 -13.53 -3.21
C ILE A 295 8.15 -14.05 -4.64
N ILE A 296 6.91 -14.37 -5.01
CA ILE A 296 6.48 -14.55 -6.40
C ILE A 296 5.35 -13.58 -6.67
N MET A 297 5.50 -12.77 -7.71
CA MET A 297 4.52 -11.77 -8.07
C MET A 297 4.28 -11.72 -9.58
N THR A 298 3.17 -11.17 -9.97
CA THR A 298 2.91 -10.79 -11.37
C THR A 298 3.59 -9.48 -11.72
N LYS A 299 3.91 -9.25 -13.00
CA LYS A 299 4.54 -8.02 -13.51
C LYS A 299 3.54 -6.87 -13.51
N THR A 300 3.14 -6.45 -12.31
CA THR A 300 2.39 -5.23 -12.03
C THR A 300 3.33 -4.06 -11.73
N ASN A 301 2.84 -2.89 -11.43
CA ASN A 301 3.59 -1.63 -11.42
C ASN A 301 4.88 -1.56 -10.58
N ALA A 302 5.03 -2.42 -9.58
CA ALA A 302 6.19 -2.39 -8.68
C ALA A 302 7.17 -3.57 -8.90
N TRP A 303 6.93 -4.44 -9.87
CA TRP A 303 7.68 -5.69 -10.02
C TRP A 303 9.20 -5.47 -10.15
N GLU A 304 9.62 -4.41 -10.85
CA GLU A 304 11.05 -4.07 -11.03
C GLU A 304 11.76 -3.68 -9.73
N LEU A 305 10.99 -3.19 -8.74
CA LEU A 305 11.49 -2.85 -7.42
C LEU A 305 11.46 -4.01 -6.43
N LEU A 306 10.55 -4.95 -6.62
CA LEU A 306 10.25 -5.95 -5.61
C LEU A 306 10.81 -7.33 -5.96
N ALA A 307 10.69 -7.77 -7.21
CA ALA A 307 11.14 -9.08 -7.66
C ALA A 307 12.53 -8.99 -8.35
N VAL A 308 13.53 -8.55 -7.60
CA VAL A 308 14.93 -8.63 -8.02
C VAL A 308 15.48 -10.04 -7.78
N PRO A 309 16.60 -10.43 -8.40
CA PRO A 309 17.10 -11.82 -8.33
C PRO A 309 17.24 -12.37 -6.91
N GLU A 310 17.61 -11.52 -5.95
CA GLU A 310 17.84 -11.89 -4.55
C GLU A 310 16.53 -12.04 -3.76
N THR A 311 15.44 -11.44 -4.21
CA THR A 311 14.18 -11.38 -3.44
C THR A 311 13.09 -12.28 -3.99
N GLY A 312 13.16 -12.69 -5.26
CA GLY A 312 12.13 -13.57 -5.80
C GLY A 312 11.95 -13.53 -7.32
N LEU A 313 10.75 -13.90 -7.75
CA LEU A 313 10.43 -14.12 -9.15
C LEU A 313 9.21 -13.27 -9.58
N SER A 314 9.20 -12.87 -10.85
CA SER A 314 8.04 -12.22 -11.46
C SER A 314 7.56 -12.97 -12.71
N VAL A 315 6.25 -13.03 -12.92
CA VAL A 315 5.60 -13.72 -14.04
C VAL A 315 4.61 -12.79 -14.76
N PRO A 316 4.23 -13.06 -16.00
CA PRO A 316 3.17 -12.31 -16.66
C PRO A 316 1.85 -12.38 -15.88
N VAL A 317 1.00 -11.35 -16.04
CA VAL A 317 -0.36 -11.32 -15.48
C VAL A 317 -1.22 -12.35 -16.19
N ASP A 318 -2.09 -13.04 -15.44
CA ASP A 318 -3.01 -14.09 -15.94
C ASP A 318 -2.32 -15.28 -16.64
N ASP A 319 -1.05 -15.53 -16.36
CA ASP A 319 -0.30 -16.69 -16.87
C ASP A 319 -0.14 -17.74 -15.77
N THR A 320 -1.11 -18.63 -15.70
CA THR A 320 -1.16 -19.74 -14.72
C THR A 320 0.04 -20.68 -14.87
N ALA A 321 0.45 -20.97 -16.11
CA ALA A 321 1.56 -21.90 -16.37
C ALA A 321 2.90 -21.27 -15.92
N ALA A 322 3.13 -19.99 -16.24
CA ALA A 322 4.31 -19.28 -15.77
C ALA A 322 4.35 -19.18 -14.24
N LEU A 323 3.19 -18.97 -13.58
CA LEU A 323 3.10 -18.93 -12.14
C LEU A 323 3.42 -20.29 -11.51
N ALA A 324 2.84 -21.39 -12.03
CA ALA A 324 3.14 -22.74 -11.55
C ALA A 324 4.63 -23.07 -11.70
N ASN A 325 5.23 -22.75 -12.85
CA ASN A 325 6.67 -22.95 -13.09
C ASN A 325 7.53 -22.11 -12.14
N ALA A 326 7.14 -20.85 -11.86
CA ALA A 326 7.85 -20.01 -10.91
C ALA A 326 7.77 -20.56 -9.47
N MET A 327 6.59 -21.07 -9.07
CA MET A 327 6.42 -21.73 -7.77
C MET A 327 7.29 -22.97 -7.66
N GLN A 328 7.30 -23.83 -8.68
CA GLN A 328 8.16 -25.01 -8.73
C GLN A 328 9.64 -24.64 -8.68
N ARG A 329 10.08 -23.71 -9.53
CA ARG A 329 11.46 -23.23 -9.55
C ARG A 329 11.92 -22.67 -8.21
N LEU A 330 11.06 -21.90 -7.54
CA LEU A 330 11.38 -21.34 -6.23
C LEU A 330 11.55 -22.46 -5.18
N MET A 331 10.74 -23.51 -5.23
CA MET A 331 10.88 -24.67 -4.35
C MET A 331 12.20 -25.41 -4.59
N GLU A 332 12.56 -25.64 -5.86
CA GLU A 332 13.80 -26.36 -6.26
C GLU A 332 15.06 -25.58 -5.86
N HIS A 333 15.00 -24.26 -5.92
CA HIS A 333 16.10 -23.34 -5.65
C HIS A 333 15.93 -22.56 -4.34
N TYR A 334 15.14 -23.06 -3.40
CA TYR A 334 14.81 -22.33 -2.18
C TYR A 334 16.05 -21.96 -1.34
N ALA A 335 17.07 -22.79 -1.35
CA ALA A 335 18.32 -22.54 -0.63
C ALA A 335 19.11 -21.33 -1.18
N ASP A 336 18.83 -20.90 -2.43
CA ASP A 336 19.48 -19.74 -3.04
C ASP A 336 18.92 -18.41 -2.51
N TYR A 337 17.76 -18.46 -1.82
CA TYR A 337 17.09 -17.30 -1.23
C TYR A 337 17.46 -17.13 0.24
N ASP A 338 18.56 -16.41 0.48
CA ASP A 338 19.01 -16.11 1.85
C ASP A 338 18.10 -15.09 2.52
N ALA A 339 17.55 -15.46 3.67
CA ALA A 339 16.59 -14.63 4.40
C ALA A 339 17.18 -13.29 4.84
N GLU A 340 18.44 -13.23 5.25
CA GLU A 340 19.07 -11.98 5.68
C GLU A 340 19.38 -11.06 4.50
N THR A 341 19.73 -11.59 3.34
CA THR A 341 19.90 -10.82 2.10
C THR A 341 18.57 -10.18 1.69
N ILE A 342 17.46 -10.93 1.71
CA ILE A 342 16.11 -10.41 1.42
C ILE A 342 15.73 -9.30 2.42
N ARG A 343 15.94 -9.53 3.71
CA ARG A 343 15.66 -8.55 4.78
C ARG A 343 16.50 -7.29 4.64
N HIS A 344 17.78 -7.46 4.31
CA HIS A 344 18.69 -6.33 4.09
C HIS A 344 18.21 -5.47 2.92
N TYR A 345 17.92 -6.09 1.77
CA TYR A 345 17.34 -5.38 0.62
C TYR A 345 16.07 -4.63 1.00
N CYS A 346 15.15 -5.31 1.71
CA CYS A 346 13.91 -4.70 2.17
C CYS A 346 14.17 -3.49 3.10
N ARG A 347 15.11 -3.62 4.03
CA ARG A 347 15.45 -2.56 4.99
C ARG A 347 16.03 -1.33 4.31
N GLU A 348 16.96 -1.52 3.38
CA GLU A 348 17.61 -0.43 2.66
C GLU A 348 16.65 0.34 1.75
N ASN A 349 15.61 -0.32 1.24
CA ASN A 349 14.73 0.26 0.24
C ASN A 349 13.35 0.67 0.76
N PHE A 350 12.82 -0.01 1.79
CA PHE A 350 11.41 0.10 2.20
C PHE A 350 11.19 0.29 3.70
N SER A 351 12.24 0.31 4.53
CA SER A 351 12.09 0.59 5.97
C SER A 351 11.55 1.99 6.23
N GLU A 352 11.00 2.22 7.41
CA GLU A 352 10.57 3.55 7.84
C GLU A 352 11.70 4.58 7.67
N THR A 353 12.92 4.24 8.08
CA THR A 353 14.09 5.13 7.96
C THR A 353 14.42 5.44 6.50
N ALA A 354 14.43 4.44 5.62
CA ALA A 354 14.76 4.63 4.21
C ALA A 354 13.73 5.53 3.50
N ILE A 355 12.45 5.29 3.73
CA ILE A 355 11.37 6.04 3.10
C ILE A 355 11.25 7.45 3.70
N CYS A 356 11.35 7.62 5.02
CA CYS A 356 11.31 8.94 5.64
C CYS A 356 12.49 9.82 5.18
N ARG A 357 13.68 9.26 5.00
CA ARG A 357 14.82 9.98 4.44
C ARG A 357 14.53 10.49 3.04
N ARG A 358 14.07 9.62 2.11
CA ARG A 358 13.72 10.00 0.74
C ARG A 358 12.62 11.07 0.69
N LEU A 359 11.60 10.95 1.54
CA LEU A 359 10.54 11.95 1.64
C LEU A 359 11.08 13.29 2.14
N THR A 360 11.97 13.26 3.14
CA THR A 360 12.60 14.47 3.71
C THR A 360 13.42 15.19 2.64
N GLU A 361 14.30 14.46 1.94
CA GLU A 361 15.11 15.01 0.84
C GLU A 361 14.22 15.62 -0.25
N PHE A 362 13.14 14.93 -0.62
CA PHE A 362 12.19 15.45 -1.60
C PHE A 362 11.47 16.72 -1.13
N TYR A 363 11.09 16.80 0.15
CA TYR A 363 10.50 18.04 0.69
C TYR A 363 11.50 19.18 0.69
N GLU A 364 12.75 18.94 1.06
CA GLU A 364 13.83 19.95 1.03
C GLU A 364 14.07 20.47 -0.39
N GLU A 365 14.09 19.59 -1.40
CA GLU A 365 14.17 20.01 -2.80
C GLU A 365 12.99 20.88 -3.23
N VAL A 366 11.78 20.60 -2.77
CA VAL A 366 10.59 21.41 -3.08
C VAL A 366 10.62 22.74 -2.37
N LEU A 367 11.18 22.82 -1.17
CA LEU A 367 11.29 24.05 -0.40
C LEU A 367 12.37 25.01 -0.93
N THR A 368 13.34 24.52 -1.69
CA THR A 368 14.41 25.32 -2.30
C THR A 368 14.07 25.90 -3.68
N LYS A 369 12.99 25.44 -4.30
CA LYS A 369 12.45 25.92 -5.60
C LYS A 369 11.51 27.11 -5.40
#